data_5b45c6935fb6ca51d9273a2696ccb239
#
_entry.id   5b45c6935fb6ca51d9273a2696ccb239
#
_cell.length_a   1.000
_cell.length_b   1.000
_cell.length_c   1.000
_cell.angle_alpha   90.00
_cell.angle_beta   90.00
_cell.angle_gamma   90.00
#
_symmetry.space_group_name_H-M   'P 1'
#
loop_
_entity.id
_entity.type
_entity.pdbx_description
1 polymer ?
#
loop_
_entity_poly.entity_id
_entity_poly.type
_entity_poly.pdbx_seq_one_letter_code
_entity_poly.pdbx_strand_id
1 'polypeptide(L)'
;MHPNGQARANLVKVLPPLITSDLIKYYKNDSQFSVKVIKPDGSVAGAGEKVTFNINGVFYTRITGNDGVATLKISLRPGNYIITSMYNDYAVGNNVTVLPTLITKNLDMKYLDGSSFTAQTVDGQGNPLANQNVSFNVNGVFYHKVTDNNGIAKLGIRLMSGEYIITSIWNDYQVGNTIKIAWKEV
;
A
#
# COMPACT_ATOMS: atom_id res chain seq x y z
N MET A 1 -21.13 54.80 13.02
CA MET A 1 -20.61 54.30 12.59
C MET A 1 -20.27 53.34 12.80
N HIS A 2 -20.11 52.90 12.52
CA HIS A 2 -19.64 52.00 12.59
C HIS A 2 -18.93 51.92 12.46
N PRO A 3 -18.92 51.87 12.90
CA PRO A 3 -18.17 51.91 12.79
C PRO A 3 -17.54 51.57 12.22
N ASN A 4 -17.12 51.74 12.18
CA ASN A 4 -16.46 51.33 11.68
C ASN A 4 -16.65 50.58 11.02
N GLY A 5 -17.16 50.77 10.94
CA GLY A 5 -17.47 49.94 10.30
C GLY A 5 -16.87 49.09 9.86
N GLN A 6 -16.62 48.87 10.27
CA GLN A 6 -16.01 48.02 9.92
C GLN A 6 -16.66 47.02 9.42
N ALA A 7 -16.66 47.03 8.38
CA ALA A 7 -16.94 45.84 7.74
C ALA A 7 -15.95 44.85 8.14
N ARG A 8 -16.36 44.03 8.91
CA ARG A 8 -15.60 42.95 9.19
C ARG A 8 -15.89 41.93 8.17
N ALA A 9 -14.96 41.45 7.43
CA ALA A 9 -15.09 40.29 6.62
C ALA A 9 -15.39 39.10 7.54
N ASN A 10 -16.58 38.62 7.48
CA ASN A 10 -16.93 37.41 8.19
C ASN A 10 -16.41 36.22 7.39
N LEU A 11 -15.53 35.45 8.00
CA LEU A 11 -15.09 34.23 7.43
C LEU A 11 -16.22 33.21 7.50
N VAL A 12 -16.79 32.87 6.38
CA VAL A 12 -17.74 31.78 6.29
C VAL A 12 -16.93 30.51 6.08
N LYS A 13 -16.90 29.68 7.09
CA LYS A 13 -16.29 28.36 6.96
C LYS A 13 -17.26 27.47 6.21
N VAL A 14 -16.89 27.09 5.01
CA VAL A 14 -17.60 26.07 4.26
C VAL A 14 -16.95 24.75 4.58
N LEU A 15 -17.67 23.88 5.29
CA LEU A 15 -17.19 22.55 5.63
C LEU A 15 -17.29 21.64 4.41
N PRO A 16 -16.26 20.82 4.15
CA PRO A 16 -16.40 19.82 3.08
C PRO A 16 -17.47 18.80 3.49
N PRO A 17 -18.24 18.31 2.50
CA PRO A 17 -19.29 17.32 2.81
C PRO A 17 -18.74 15.92 3.09
N LEU A 18 -17.46 15.68 2.83
CA LEU A 18 -16.79 14.41 3.12
C LEU A 18 -15.59 14.66 4.01
N ILE A 19 -15.46 13.85 5.05
CA ILE A 19 -14.22 13.76 5.84
C ILE A 19 -13.50 12.51 5.39
N THR A 20 -12.25 12.67 4.94
CA THR A 20 -11.46 11.60 4.37
C THR A 20 -10.05 11.62 4.94
N SER A 21 -9.34 10.51 4.80
CA SER A 21 -7.92 10.42 5.11
C SER A 21 -7.26 9.39 4.20
N ASP A 22 -5.97 9.54 4.00
CA ASP A 22 -5.18 8.56 3.27
C ASP A 22 -5.19 7.22 4.00
N LEU A 23 -5.01 6.13 3.26
CA LEU A 23 -4.95 4.78 3.81
C LEU A 23 -3.60 4.17 3.49
N ILE A 24 -2.96 3.62 4.51
CA ILE A 24 -1.77 2.77 4.37
C ILE A 24 -2.13 1.43 4.98
N LYS A 25 -1.98 0.37 4.19
CA LYS A 25 -2.29 -0.98 4.66
C LYS A 25 -1.33 -1.98 4.04
N TYR A 26 -1.11 -3.09 4.74
CA TYR A 26 -0.40 -4.22 4.14
C TYR A 26 -1.30 -4.96 3.17
N TYR A 27 -0.68 -5.60 2.19
CA TYR A 27 -1.37 -6.44 1.22
C TYR A 27 -2.20 -7.49 1.94
N LYS A 28 -3.46 -7.65 1.52
CA LYS A 28 -4.45 -8.57 2.10
C LYS A 28 -4.86 -8.28 3.56
N ASN A 29 -4.48 -7.13 4.09
CA ASN A 29 -5.04 -6.66 5.36
C ASN A 29 -6.51 -6.27 5.16
N ASP A 30 -7.34 -6.46 6.18
CA ASP A 30 -8.78 -6.21 6.08
C ASP A 30 -9.17 -4.74 6.24
N SER A 31 -8.21 -3.84 6.43
CA SER A 31 -8.50 -2.40 6.55
C SER A 31 -9.22 -1.89 5.30
N GLN A 32 -10.23 -1.05 5.54
CA GLN A 32 -11.04 -0.47 4.47
C GLN A 32 -10.77 1.01 4.34
N PHE A 33 -10.93 1.54 3.13
CA PHE A 33 -11.01 2.98 2.95
C PHE A 33 -12.38 3.45 3.38
N SER A 34 -12.45 4.54 4.16
CA SER A 34 -13.72 5.04 4.68
C SER A 34 -13.82 6.55 4.53
N VAL A 35 -15.02 7.02 4.29
CA VAL A 35 -15.33 8.45 4.27
C VAL A 35 -16.56 8.68 5.15
N LYS A 36 -16.63 9.86 5.77
CA LYS A 36 -17.75 10.26 6.59
C LYS A 36 -18.47 11.41 5.89
N VAL A 37 -19.77 11.30 5.74
CA VAL A 37 -20.60 12.32 5.11
C VAL A 37 -21.06 13.31 6.17
N ILE A 38 -20.86 14.60 5.89
CA ILE A 38 -21.17 15.69 6.81
C ILE A 38 -22.27 16.54 6.19
N LYS A 39 -23.28 16.86 7.00
CA LYS A 39 -24.38 17.75 6.60
C LYS A 39 -23.91 19.20 6.59
N PRO A 40 -24.64 20.10 5.90
CA PRO A 40 -24.27 21.51 5.88
C PRO A 40 -24.18 22.17 7.25
N ASP A 41 -24.91 21.69 8.25
CA ASP A 41 -24.83 22.20 9.63
C ASP A 41 -23.64 21.68 10.40
N GLY A 42 -22.79 20.84 9.80
CA GLY A 42 -21.61 20.25 10.42
C GLY A 42 -21.86 18.94 11.16
N SER A 43 -23.10 18.49 11.26
CA SER A 43 -23.41 17.21 11.89
C SER A 43 -23.16 16.06 10.92
N VAL A 44 -22.92 14.88 11.48
CA VAL A 44 -22.71 13.67 10.69
C VAL A 44 -24.04 13.23 10.07
N ALA A 45 -24.01 12.88 8.80
CA ALA A 45 -25.18 12.31 8.13
C ALA A 45 -25.50 10.94 8.71
N GLY A 46 -26.75 10.53 8.58
CA GLY A 46 -27.15 9.18 8.95
C GLY A 46 -26.93 8.19 7.83
N ALA A 47 -27.66 7.10 7.89
CA ALA A 47 -27.62 6.05 6.86
C ALA A 47 -28.29 6.53 5.57
N GLY A 48 -27.94 5.89 4.46
CA GLY A 48 -28.63 6.05 3.18
C GLY A 48 -27.98 7.01 2.20
N GLU A 49 -26.88 7.67 2.57
CA GLU A 49 -26.16 8.55 1.66
C GLU A 49 -25.28 7.75 0.71
N LYS A 50 -25.30 8.12 -0.58
CA LYS A 50 -24.54 7.41 -1.62
C LYS A 50 -23.20 8.09 -1.84
N VAL A 51 -22.11 7.34 -1.69
CA VAL A 51 -20.76 7.80 -2.01
C VAL A 51 -20.22 6.91 -3.13
N THR A 52 -19.66 7.53 -4.16
CA THR A 52 -19.02 6.81 -5.25
C THR A 52 -17.52 6.96 -5.14
N PHE A 53 -16.82 5.84 -5.21
CA PHE A 53 -15.36 5.80 -5.21
C PHE A 53 -14.86 5.43 -6.60
N ASN A 54 -13.82 6.11 -7.04
CA ASN A 54 -13.10 5.75 -8.27
C ASN A 54 -11.66 5.42 -7.90
N ILE A 55 -11.24 4.20 -8.20
CA ILE A 55 -9.84 3.79 -8.08
C ILE A 55 -9.49 2.96 -9.32
N ASN A 56 -8.38 3.29 -9.98
CA ASN A 56 -7.95 2.66 -11.22
C ASN A 56 -9.02 2.69 -12.33
N GLY A 57 -9.84 3.74 -12.38
CA GLY A 57 -10.89 3.87 -13.39
C GLY A 57 -12.10 2.98 -13.12
N VAL A 58 -12.16 2.28 -12.00
CA VAL A 58 -13.31 1.47 -11.61
C VAL A 58 -14.12 2.23 -10.57
N PHE A 59 -15.43 2.26 -10.76
CA PHE A 59 -16.35 3.01 -9.90
C PHE A 59 -17.10 2.03 -8.99
N TYR A 60 -17.14 2.38 -7.71
CA TYR A 60 -17.84 1.61 -6.68
C TYR A 60 -18.77 2.55 -5.93
N THR A 61 -20.04 2.18 -5.79
CA THR A 61 -21.01 2.96 -5.01
C THR A 61 -21.24 2.25 -3.69
N ARG A 62 -21.17 3.02 -2.61
CA ARG A 62 -21.41 2.52 -1.25
C ARG A 62 -22.39 3.44 -0.54
N ILE A 63 -23.14 2.88 0.39
CA ILE A 63 -24.17 3.59 1.13
C ILE A 63 -23.69 3.75 2.57
N THR A 64 -23.88 4.94 3.15
CA THR A 64 -23.49 5.18 4.53
C THR A 64 -24.33 4.37 5.51
N GLY A 65 -23.70 3.94 6.59
CA GLY A 65 -24.38 3.37 7.74
C GLY A 65 -24.92 4.45 8.67
N ASN A 66 -25.43 4.05 9.82
CA ASN A 66 -26.00 4.97 10.83
C ASN A 66 -24.99 5.98 11.35
N ASP A 67 -23.70 5.66 11.26
CA ASP A 67 -22.60 6.54 11.65
C ASP A 67 -22.20 7.54 10.55
N GLY A 68 -22.89 7.55 9.42
CA GLY A 68 -22.60 8.42 8.31
C GLY A 68 -21.36 8.01 7.52
N VAL A 69 -20.86 6.79 7.70
CA VAL A 69 -19.62 6.32 7.08
C VAL A 69 -19.93 5.37 5.93
N ALA A 70 -19.30 5.62 4.79
CA ALA A 70 -19.26 4.70 3.65
C ALA A 70 -17.86 4.09 3.56
N THR A 71 -17.78 2.78 3.32
CA THR A 71 -16.51 2.06 3.29
C THR A 71 -16.33 1.32 1.98
N LEU A 72 -15.07 1.16 1.58
CA LEU A 72 -14.70 0.38 0.41
C LEU A 72 -13.57 -0.56 0.81
N LYS A 73 -13.79 -1.85 0.59
CA LYS A 73 -12.73 -2.85 0.78
C LYS A 73 -11.68 -2.66 -0.31
N ILE A 74 -10.42 -2.61 0.10
CA ILE A 74 -9.29 -2.43 -0.82
C ILE A 74 -8.61 -3.78 -1.00
N SER A 75 -8.77 -4.37 -2.20
CA SER A 75 -8.19 -5.67 -2.55
C SER A 75 -7.21 -5.51 -3.70
N LEU A 76 -6.33 -4.52 -3.59
CA LEU A 76 -5.35 -4.19 -4.61
C LEU A 76 -3.99 -4.78 -4.27
N ARG A 77 -3.19 -4.99 -5.31
CA ARG A 77 -1.81 -5.43 -5.15
C ARG A 77 -0.96 -4.31 -4.55
N PRO A 78 0.21 -4.65 -3.96
CA PRO A 78 1.11 -3.63 -3.42
C PRO A 78 1.39 -2.54 -4.45
N GLY A 79 1.36 -1.31 -3.98
CA GLY A 79 1.58 -0.13 -4.81
C GLY A 79 0.94 1.10 -4.23
N ASN A 80 1.05 2.19 -4.96
CA ASN A 80 0.47 3.48 -4.60
C ASN A 80 -0.67 3.80 -5.55
N TYR A 81 -1.81 4.17 -4.98
CA TYR A 81 -3.03 4.44 -5.73
C TYR A 81 -3.64 5.75 -5.27
N ILE A 82 -4.44 6.35 -6.14
CA ILE A 82 -5.28 7.48 -5.78
C ILE A 82 -6.73 7.02 -5.87
N ILE A 83 -7.46 7.24 -4.77
CA ILE A 83 -8.89 7.00 -4.72
C ILE A 83 -9.60 8.34 -4.71
N THR A 84 -10.57 8.52 -5.60
CA THR A 84 -11.41 9.70 -5.63
C THR A 84 -12.77 9.36 -5.07
N SER A 85 -13.17 10.08 -4.02
CA SER A 85 -14.48 9.94 -3.42
C SER A 85 -15.38 11.06 -3.92
N MET A 86 -16.57 10.70 -4.36
CA MET A 86 -17.54 11.63 -4.92
C MET A 86 -18.86 11.53 -4.16
N TYR A 87 -19.38 12.69 -3.79
CA TYR A 87 -20.66 12.80 -3.13
C TYR A 87 -21.36 14.04 -3.68
N ASN A 88 -22.50 13.85 -4.33
CA ASN A 88 -23.19 14.90 -5.07
C ASN A 88 -22.21 15.52 -6.09
N ASP A 89 -21.96 16.84 -6.00
CA ASP A 89 -21.02 17.55 -6.87
C ASP A 89 -19.63 17.75 -6.27
N TYR A 90 -19.35 17.11 -5.13
CA TYR A 90 -18.06 17.21 -4.45
C TYR A 90 -17.21 16.01 -4.74
N ALA A 91 -15.93 16.22 -5.01
CA ALA A 91 -14.96 15.16 -5.23
C ALA A 91 -13.67 15.46 -4.47
N VAL A 92 -13.06 14.44 -3.88
CA VAL A 92 -11.80 14.57 -3.14
C VAL A 92 -10.94 13.33 -3.39
N GLY A 93 -9.65 13.55 -3.59
CA GLY A 93 -8.67 12.48 -3.78
C GLY A 93 -7.92 12.16 -2.51
N ASN A 94 -7.60 10.89 -2.32
CA ASN A 94 -6.74 10.42 -1.24
C ASN A 94 -5.74 9.41 -1.78
N ASN A 95 -4.63 9.27 -1.08
CA ASN A 95 -3.64 8.25 -1.39
C ASN A 95 -3.99 6.95 -0.67
N VAL A 96 -3.90 5.85 -1.39
CA VAL A 96 -4.00 4.51 -0.83
C VAL A 96 -2.68 3.81 -1.12
N THR A 97 -1.96 3.46 -0.07
CA THR A 97 -0.69 2.75 -0.18
C THR A 97 -0.89 1.32 0.32
N VAL A 98 -0.64 0.36 -0.54
CA VAL A 98 -0.66 -1.06 -0.17
C VAL A 98 0.79 -1.53 -0.08
N LEU A 99 1.21 -1.89 1.13
CA LEU A 99 2.57 -2.33 1.41
C LEU A 99 2.73 -3.80 1.09
N PRO A 100 3.88 -4.22 0.53
CA PRO A 100 4.11 -5.63 0.25
C PRO A 100 4.29 -6.43 1.53
N THR A 101 3.84 -7.68 1.49
CA THR A 101 4.07 -8.65 2.57
C THR A 101 5.23 -9.59 2.25
N LEU A 102 5.78 -9.51 1.05
CA LEU A 102 7.05 -10.10 0.66
C LEU A 102 8.00 -8.94 0.38
N ILE A 103 9.01 -8.77 1.25
CA ILE A 103 9.86 -7.59 1.26
C ILE A 103 11.25 -7.99 0.76
N THR A 104 11.67 -7.36 -0.31
CA THR A 104 12.95 -7.65 -0.98
C THR A 104 13.64 -6.36 -1.36
N LYS A 105 14.91 -6.47 -1.69
CA LYS A 105 15.68 -5.35 -2.25
C LYS A 105 16.72 -5.88 -3.22
N ASN A 106 17.19 -5.04 -4.12
CA ASN A 106 18.29 -5.38 -5.02
C ASN A 106 19.55 -5.71 -4.24
N LEU A 107 20.41 -6.54 -4.80
CA LEU A 107 21.68 -6.94 -4.20
C LEU A 107 22.82 -6.51 -5.10
N ASP A 108 23.76 -5.75 -4.52
CA ASP A 108 25.05 -5.46 -5.11
C ASP A 108 26.10 -6.22 -4.31
N MET A 109 26.93 -7.01 -5.01
CA MET A 109 27.94 -7.84 -4.34
C MET A 109 29.17 -7.99 -5.20
N LYS A 110 30.25 -8.49 -4.60
CA LYS A 110 31.42 -8.92 -5.33
C LYS A 110 31.43 -10.44 -5.46
N TYR A 111 32.10 -10.92 -6.49
CA TYR A 111 32.14 -12.35 -6.79
C TYR A 111 32.65 -13.15 -5.57
N LEU A 112 31.87 -14.13 -5.17
CA LEU A 112 32.18 -15.04 -4.03
C LEU A 112 32.47 -14.32 -2.72
N ASP A 113 31.82 -13.20 -2.43
CA ASP A 113 32.01 -12.48 -1.17
C ASP A 113 31.17 -13.01 -0.03
N GLY A 114 30.38 -14.05 -0.27
CA GLY A 114 29.54 -14.67 0.76
C GLY A 114 28.16 -14.02 0.91
N SER A 115 27.82 -13.03 0.08
CA SER A 115 26.52 -12.37 0.15
C SER A 115 25.37 -13.31 -0.19
N SER A 116 24.23 -13.04 0.42
CA SER A 116 22.98 -13.74 0.14
C SER A 116 21.91 -12.75 -0.30
N PHE A 117 21.06 -13.19 -1.19
CA PHE A 117 19.81 -12.48 -1.48
C PHE A 117 18.80 -12.87 -0.41
N THR A 118 18.08 -11.90 0.13
CA THR A 118 17.11 -12.15 1.20
C THR A 118 15.72 -11.67 0.81
N ALA A 119 14.72 -12.40 1.29
CA ALA A 119 13.33 -12.01 1.19
C ALA A 119 12.70 -12.19 2.56
N GLN A 120 11.93 -11.21 3.00
CA GLN A 120 11.23 -11.27 4.28
C GLN A 120 9.73 -11.39 4.05
N THR A 121 9.10 -12.32 4.75
CA THR A 121 7.64 -12.47 4.77
C THR A 121 7.09 -11.88 6.05
N VAL A 122 6.01 -11.11 5.92
CA VAL A 122 5.30 -10.51 7.05
C VAL A 122 3.80 -10.79 6.90
N ASP A 123 3.08 -10.70 8.03
CA ASP A 123 1.63 -10.83 8.04
C ASP A 123 0.95 -9.51 7.66
N GLY A 124 -0.37 -9.47 7.74
CA GLY A 124 -1.15 -8.28 7.41
C GLY A 124 -0.95 -7.11 8.36
N GLN A 125 -0.25 -7.29 9.47
CA GLN A 125 0.09 -6.25 10.44
C GLN A 125 1.57 -5.89 10.38
N GLY A 126 2.33 -6.49 9.46
CA GLY A 126 3.75 -6.23 9.31
C GLY A 126 4.64 -7.06 10.24
N ASN A 127 4.10 -8.04 10.94
CA ASN A 127 4.88 -8.90 11.82
C ASN A 127 5.58 -10.00 11.02
N PRO A 128 6.86 -10.32 11.32
CA PRO A 128 7.57 -11.39 10.62
C PRO A 128 6.86 -12.73 10.71
N LEU A 129 6.86 -13.47 9.60
CA LEU A 129 6.30 -14.82 9.52
C LEU A 129 7.40 -15.84 9.33
N ALA A 130 7.60 -16.71 10.34
CA ALA A 130 8.52 -17.83 10.26
C ALA A 130 7.89 -19.01 9.48
N ASN A 131 8.74 -19.92 9.05
CA ASN A 131 8.35 -21.19 8.44
C ASN A 131 7.52 -21.04 7.16
N GLN A 132 7.78 -19.99 6.41
CA GLN A 132 7.15 -19.76 5.11
C GLN A 132 8.05 -20.26 3.99
N ASN A 133 7.45 -20.89 2.98
CA ASN A 133 8.18 -21.37 1.82
C ASN A 133 8.26 -20.25 0.78
N VAL A 134 9.49 -19.77 0.53
CA VAL A 134 9.77 -18.77 -0.49
C VAL A 134 10.56 -19.44 -1.59
N SER A 135 10.12 -19.26 -2.83
CA SER A 135 10.84 -19.75 -4.00
C SER A 135 11.56 -18.60 -4.67
N PHE A 136 12.79 -18.84 -5.07
CA PHE A 136 13.59 -17.90 -5.86
C PHE A 136 13.88 -18.51 -7.23
N ASN A 137 13.69 -17.73 -8.27
CA ASN A 137 14.01 -18.12 -9.64
C ASN A 137 15.14 -17.22 -10.13
N VAL A 138 16.28 -17.83 -10.45
CA VAL A 138 17.42 -17.15 -11.08
C VAL A 138 17.85 -17.99 -12.28
N ASN A 139 17.89 -17.37 -13.46
CA ASN A 139 18.28 -18.06 -14.70
C ASN A 139 17.45 -19.33 -14.99
N GLY A 140 16.18 -19.32 -14.61
CA GLY A 140 15.30 -20.48 -14.81
C GLY A 140 15.47 -21.60 -13.78
N VAL A 141 16.36 -21.43 -12.81
CA VAL A 141 16.56 -22.40 -11.72
C VAL A 141 15.79 -21.94 -10.50
N PHE A 142 15.01 -22.84 -9.93
CA PHE A 142 14.20 -22.57 -8.75
C PHE A 142 14.88 -23.08 -7.50
N TYR A 143 14.93 -22.23 -6.48
CA TYR A 143 15.46 -22.55 -5.15
C TYR A 143 14.36 -22.32 -4.15
N HIS A 144 14.16 -23.28 -3.24
CA HIS A 144 13.12 -23.21 -2.22
C HIS A 144 13.77 -23.03 -0.86
N LYS A 145 13.41 -21.95 -0.18
CA LYS A 145 13.95 -21.63 1.14
C LYS A 145 12.82 -21.35 2.11
N VAL A 146 13.06 -21.67 3.37
CA VAL A 146 12.09 -21.49 4.46
C VAL A 146 12.51 -20.29 5.30
N THR A 147 11.57 -19.43 5.65
CA THR A 147 11.87 -18.26 6.48
C THR A 147 12.19 -18.68 7.92
N ASP A 148 13.11 -17.93 8.51
CA ASP A 148 13.49 -18.09 9.91
C ASP A 148 12.52 -17.34 10.85
N ASN A 149 12.87 -17.25 12.14
CA ASN A 149 12.03 -16.57 13.13
C ASN A 149 11.86 -15.07 12.87
N ASN A 150 12.74 -14.49 12.07
CA ASN A 150 12.62 -13.09 11.63
C ASN A 150 11.87 -12.95 10.30
N GLY A 151 11.32 -14.06 9.81
CA GLY A 151 10.60 -14.06 8.54
C GLY A 151 11.51 -14.00 7.32
N ILE A 152 12.81 -14.30 7.46
CA ILE A 152 13.79 -14.11 6.40
C ILE A 152 14.18 -15.44 5.77
N ALA A 153 14.03 -15.50 4.44
CA ALA A 153 14.57 -16.58 3.62
C ALA A 153 15.83 -16.06 2.92
N LYS A 154 16.87 -16.88 2.88
CA LYS A 154 18.18 -16.51 2.31
C LYS A 154 18.59 -17.45 1.21
N LEU A 155 19.12 -16.89 0.13
CA LEU A 155 19.75 -17.64 -0.96
C LEU A 155 21.17 -17.14 -1.12
N GLY A 156 22.15 -18.00 -0.85
CA GLY A 156 23.56 -17.68 -1.11
C GLY A 156 23.82 -17.55 -2.61
N ILE A 157 24.47 -16.49 -3.02
CA ILE A 157 24.72 -16.19 -4.43
C ILE A 157 26.14 -16.53 -4.80
N ARG A 158 26.29 -17.48 -5.76
CA ARG A 158 27.58 -17.96 -6.24
C ARG A 158 27.65 -17.90 -7.78
N LEU A 159 27.05 -16.85 -8.34
CA LEU A 159 27.04 -16.65 -9.78
C LEU A 159 28.28 -15.85 -10.21
N MET A 160 28.63 -15.98 -11.48
CA MET A 160 29.71 -15.20 -12.08
C MET A 160 29.38 -13.72 -12.08
N SER A 161 30.40 -12.88 -12.25
CA SER A 161 30.15 -11.44 -12.38
C SER A 161 29.18 -11.15 -13.51
N GLY A 162 28.33 -10.17 -13.31
CA GLY A 162 27.28 -9.80 -14.26
C GLY A 162 26.04 -9.27 -13.56
N GLU A 163 24.98 -9.11 -14.33
CA GLU A 163 23.68 -8.71 -13.83
C GLU A 163 22.66 -9.82 -14.05
N TYR A 164 21.85 -10.04 -13.02
CA TYR A 164 20.84 -11.09 -13.03
C TYR A 164 19.53 -10.56 -12.51
N ILE A 165 18.43 -11.17 -12.95
CA ILE A 165 17.11 -10.93 -12.38
C ILE A 165 16.80 -12.13 -11.50
N ILE A 166 16.44 -11.86 -10.25
CA ILE A 166 15.93 -12.85 -9.32
C ILE A 166 14.45 -12.56 -9.05
N THR A 167 13.61 -13.58 -9.20
CA THR A 167 12.20 -13.48 -8.89
C THR A 167 11.92 -14.24 -7.62
N SER A 168 11.39 -13.56 -6.61
CA SER A 168 10.97 -14.17 -5.35
C SER A 168 9.47 -14.41 -5.41
N ILE A 169 9.05 -15.59 -5.00
CA ILE A 169 7.66 -16.05 -5.10
C ILE A 169 7.22 -16.56 -3.75
N TRP A 170 6.10 -16.04 -3.26
CA TRP A 170 5.48 -16.49 -2.03
C TRP A 170 3.96 -16.39 -2.17
N ASN A 171 3.27 -17.52 -2.01
CA ASN A 171 1.84 -17.60 -2.25
C ASN A 171 1.50 -17.11 -3.66
N ASP A 172 0.60 -16.13 -3.80
CA ASP A 172 0.17 -15.58 -5.08
C ASP A 172 0.92 -14.31 -5.48
N TYR A 173 1.99 -13.97 -4.77
CA TYR A 173 2.73 -12.74 -5.01
C TYR A 173 4.16 -13.05 -5.44
N GLN A 174 4.63 -12.33 -6.44
CA GLN A 174 6.01 -12.44 -6.87
C GLN A 174 6.59 -11.05 -7.14
N VAL A 175 7.90 -10.93 -6.91
CA VAL A 175 8.60 -9.67 -7.09
C VAL A 175 9.98 -9.94 -7.69
N GLY A 176 10.36 -9.12 -8.67
CA GLY A 176 11.67 -9.20 -9.30
C GLY A 176 12.64 -8.21 -8.71
N ASN A 177 13.90 -8.63 -8.60
CA ASN A 177 14.99 -7.77 -8.17
C ASN A 177 16.21 -8.01 -9.07
N THR A 178 17.14 -7.06 -9.03
CA THR A 178 18.41 -7.14 -9.75
C THR A 178 19.50 -7.55 -8.78
N ILE A 179 20.34 -8.50 -9.20
CA ILE A 179 21.59 -8.83 -8.53
C ILE A 179 22.72 -8.38 -9.45
N LYS A 180 23.59 -7.53 -8.92
CA LYS A 180 24.79 -7.06 -9.63
C LYS A 180 26.02 -7.61 -8.94
N ILE A 181 26.83 -8.35 -9.69
CA ILE A 181 28.03 -9.00 -9.19
C ILE A 181 29.24 -8.43 -9.91
N ALA A 182 30.10 -7.74 -9.17
CA ALA A 182 31.37 -7.22 -9.66
C ALA A 182 32.49 -8.21 -9.37
N TRP A 183 33.55 -8.16 -10.18
CA TRP A 183 34.75 -8.91 -9.86
C TRP A 183 35.40 -8.37 -8.60
N LYS A 184 36.12 -9.27 -7.91
CA LYS A 184 37.01 -8.85 -6.83
C LYS A 184 38.14 -8.04 -7.44
N GLU A 185 38.44 -6.93 -6.81
CA GLU A 185 39.68 -6.23 -7.10
C GLU A 185 40.84 -6.94 -6.40
N VAL A 186 41.92 -7.06 -7.10
CA VAL A 186 43.12 -7.70 -6.59
C VAL A 186 43.97 -6.68 -5.83
#